data_1990c27226344f556afc05ced32f305e
#
_entry.id   1990c27226344f556afc05ced32f305e
#
_cell.length_a   1.000
_cell.length_b   1.000
_cell.length_c   1.000
_cell.angle_alpha   90.00
_cell.angle_beta   90.00
_cell.angle_gamma   90.00
#
_symmetry.space_group_name_H-M   'P 1'
#
loop_
_entity.id
_entity.type
_entity.pdbx_description
1 polymer ?
#
loop_
_entity_poly.entity_id
_entity_poly.type
_entity_poly.pdbx_seq_one_letter_code
_entity_poly.pdbx_strand_id
1 'polypeptide(L)'
;MSRSISSIVDEVKNNSVRGIYLAKKANHKAFVKREQSKRDCLKVAMDVNLQKFVVENIKDEQSPEGISGRLKHVEKGIEYASGKAIYKFIASPHGRQIEKHLYSNAVKKKTGRKRGTTTGIDGRTFIDERPKKVEKRLEFGHFEGDFIESGKDGKGSLLVLVERKTRYPFLMYLEDRSNVNVNNLIEKLIADINPKSLTLDNDISFQRHEELSEIIDATVYFCHPQSPNEKGTVENRNKAIRRYVKKKSDLSSFSKEYFKMVETKLRTRFMTCLKFRTPEEAFNTEIRKQKNTLTRGILKERLLTN
;
A
#
# COMPACT_ATOMS: atom_id res chain seq x y z
N MET A 1 0.10 -41.28 34.66
CA MET A 1 1.23 -40.40 35.02
C MET A 1 1.34 -40.36 36.52
N SER A 2 2.40 -40.88 37.11
CA SER A 2 2.65 -40.79 38.57
C SER A 2 3.28 -39.42 38.87
N ARG A 3 2.60 -38.55 39.64
CA ARG A 3 3.17 -37.32 40.17
C ARG A 3 3.77 -37.56 41.55
N SER A 4 4.81 -36.80 41.90
CA SER A 4 5.41 -36.89 43.24
C SER A 4 4.39 -36.40 44.30
N ILE A 5 4.42 -36.98 45.49
CA ILE A 5 3.53 -36.60 46.63
C ILE A 5 3.69 -35.12 46.96
N SER A 6 4.88 -34.56 46.93
CA SER A 6 5.16 -33.15 47.13
C SER A 6 4.40 -32.25 46.12
N SER A 7 4.40 -32.62 44.83
CA SER A 7 3.67 -31.89 43.79
C SER A 7 2.14 -31.89 44.02
N ILE A 8 1.60 -32.98 44.56
CA ILE A 8 0.16 -33.10 44.89
C ILE A 8 -0.18 -32.23 46.10
N VAL A 9 0.66 -32.27 47.16
CA VAL A 9 0.49 -31.44 48.34
C VAL A 9 0.54 -29.93 47.97
N ASP A 10 1.49 -29.54 47.16
CA ASP A 10 1.62 -28.13 46.69
C ASP A 10 0.42 -27.72 45.85
N GLU A 11 -0.08 -28.60 44.99
CA GLU A 11 -1.30 -28.33 44.17
C GLU A 11 -2.51 -28.11 45.07
N VAL A 12 -2.73 -28.98 46.03
CA VAL A 12 -3.84 -28.88 46.97
C VAL A 12 -3.71 -27.64 47.86
N LYS A 13 -2.52 -27.35 48.40
CA LYS A 13 -2.26 -26.20 49.27
C LYS A 13 -2.49 -24.87 48.53
N ASN A 14 -2.03 -24.76 47.30
CA ASN A 14 -2.08 -23.54 46.53
C ASN A 14 -3.44 -23.26 45.88
N ASN A 15 -4.26 -24.28 45.72
CA ASN A 15 -5.54 -24.17 44.98
C ASN A 15 -6.80 -24.51 45.84
N SER A 16 -6.65 -24.82 47.14
CA SER A 16 -7.79 -24.90 48.04
C SER A 16 -8.34 -23.53 48.39
N VAL A 17 -9.67 -23.46 48.53
CA VAL A 17 -10.40 -22.28 48.98
C VAL A 17 -11.19 -22.67 50.22
N ARG A 18 -10.94 -22.05 51.35
CA ARG A 18 -11.55 -22.39 52.66
C ARG A 18 -11.35 -23.86 53.03
N GLY A 19 -10.15 -24.43 52.77
CA GLY A 19 -9.81 -25.81 53.09
C GLY A 19 -10.34 -26.86 52.10
N ILE A 20 -11.13 -26.48 51.09
CA ILE A 20 -11.71 -27.42 50.15
C ILE A 20 -11.00 -27.29 48.79
N TYR A 21 -10.45 -28.40 48.28
CA TYR A 21 -9.89 -28.48 46.95
C TYR A 21 -10.95 -28.87 45.92
N LEU A 22 -11.14 -28.06 44.91
CA LEU A 22 -12.02 -28.32 43.76
C LEU A 22 -11.24 -28.24 42.46
N ALA A 23 -11.08 -29.38 41.79
CA ALA A 23 -10.30 -29.49 40.55
C ALA A 23 -10.74 -28.48 39.45
N LYS A 24 -12.07 -28.24 39.31
CA LYS A 24 -12.58 -27.22 38.37
C LYS A 24 -12.11 -25.82 38.71
N LYS A 25 -12.11 -25.41 39.98
CA LYS A 25 -11.63 -24.10 40.44
C LYS A 25 -10.10 -23.96 40.26
N ALA A 26 -9.35 -25.02 40.59
CA ALA A 26 -7.90 -25.07 40.38
C ALA A 26 -7.53 -24.94 38.91
N ASN A 27 -8.24 -25.64 38.03
CA ASN A 27 -8.03 -25.56 36.60
C ASN A 27 -8.43 -24.17 36.05
N HIS A 28 -9.51 -23.58 36.47
CA HIS A 28 -9.91 -22.22 36.09
C HIS A 28 -8.87 -21.21 36.57
N LYS A 29 -8.38 -21.30 37.80
CA LYS A 29 -7.33 -20.43 38.35
C LYS A 29 -6.01 -20.57 37.56
N ALA A 30 -5.66 -21.80 37.19
CA ALA A 30 -4.50 -22.07 36.36
C ALA A 30 -4.66 -21.52 34.90
N PHE A 31 -5.86 -21.59 34.36
CA PHE A 31 -6.21 -21.01 33.07
C PHE A 31 -6.09 -19.48 33.11
N VAL A 32 -6.73 -18.81 34.07
CA VAL A 32 -6.66 -17.37 34.25
C VAL A 32 -5.23 -16.89 34.49
N LYS A 33 -4.45 -17.60 35.34
CA LYS A 33 -3.02 -17.30 35.53
C LYS A 33 -2.19 -17.41 34.24
N ARG A 34 -2.44 -18.42 33.41
CA ARG A 34 -1.79 -18.58 32.12
C ARG A 34 -2.17 -17.51 31.12
N GLU A 35 -3.44 -17.12 31.09
CA GLU A 35 -3.95 -16.07 30.24
C GLU A 35 -3.38 -14.69 30.63
N GLN A 36 -3.26 -14.43 31.93
CA GLN A 36 -2.74 -13.16 32.45
C GLN A 36 -1.21 -13.12 32.56
N SER A 37 -0.54 -14.25 32.76
CA SER A 37 0.91 -14.31 33.05
C SER A 37 1.83 -13.73 32.00
N LYS A 38 1.34 -13.54 30.75
CA LYS A 38 2.11 -12.93 29.66
C LYS A 38 1.61 -11.52 29.29
N ARG A 39 0.54 -11.03 29.93
CA ARG A 39 -0.04 -9.73 29.63
C ARG A 39 0.94 -8.61 30.01
N ASP A 40 1.50 -8.69 31.20
CA ASP A 40 2.44 -7.69 31.73
C ASP A 40 3.77 -7.62 30.95
N CYS A 41 4.06 -8.67 30.14
CA CYS A 41 5.21 -8.72 29.24
C CYS A 41 4.87 -8.26 27.80
N LEU A 42 3.61 -7.88 27.52
CA LEU A 42 3.15 -7.47 26.20
C LEU A 42 2.90 -5.97 26.18
N LYS A 43 3.94 -5.17 25.83
CA LYS A 43 3.85 -3.72 25.77
C LYS A 43 2.56 -3.23 25.06
N VAL A 44 2.19 -3.85 23.93
CA VAL A 44 0.99 -3.45 23.16
C VAL A 44 -0.31 -3.74 23.92
N ALA A 45 -0.35 -4.76 24.79
CA ALA A 45 -1.55 -5.10 25.55
C ALA A 45 -1.73 -4.26 26.82
N MET A 46 -0.65 -3.65 27.32
CA MET A 46 -0.65 -2.84 28.53
C MET A 46 -1.09 -1.39 28.27
N ASP A 47 -0.77 -0.85 27.12
CA ASP A 47 -1.14 0.52 26.74
C ASP A 47 -2.37 0.51 25.84
N VAL A 48 -3.46 1.10 26.32
CA VAL A 48 -4.76 1.13 25.64
C VAL A 48 -4.69 1.90 24.32
N ASN A 49 -3.97 3.03 24.28
CA ASN A 49 -3.86 3.84 23.08
C ASN A 49 -3.02 3.14 22.01
N LEU A 50 -1.90 2.55 22.44
CA LEU A 50 -1.05 1.76 21.55
C LEU A 50 -1.79 0.53 21.01
N GLN A 51 -2.52 -0.18 21.87
CA GLN A 51 -3.31 -1.34 21.47
C GLN A 51 -4.38 -0.96 20.44
N LYS A 52 -5.13 0.11 20.70
CA LYS A 52 -6.15 0.63 19.78
C LYS A 52 -5.53 0.95 18.43
N PHE A 53 -4.45 1.73 18.41
CA PHE A 53 -3.74 2.10 17.19
C PHE A 53 -3.25 0.87 16.40
N VAL A 54 -2.63 -0.10 17.07
CA VAL A 54 -2.16 -1.33 16.43
C VAL A 54 -3.32 -2.14 15.85
N VAL A 55 -4.39 -2.34 16.62
CA VAL A 55 -5.57 -3.13 16.18
C VAL A 55 -6.24 -2.50 14.97
N GLU A 56 -6.48 -1.19 15.00
CA GLU A 56 -7.11 -0.46 13.88
C GLU A 56 -6.27 -0.55 12.62
N ASN A 57 -4.97 -0.33 12.73
CA ASN A 57 -4.06 -0.36 11.58
C ASN A 57 -3.84 -1.78 11.03
N ILE A 58 -3.81 -2.83 11.86
CA ILE A 58 -3.77 -4.21 11.37
C ILE A 58 -5.08 -4.58 10.65
N LYS A 59 -6.23 -4.16 11.17
CA LYS A 59 -7.52 -4.34 10.48
C LYS A 59 -7.58 -3.61 9.14
N ASP A 60 -6.88 -2.48 9.03
CA ASP A 60 -6.70 -1.75 7.78
C ASP A 60 -5.56 -2.31 6.90
N GLU A 61 -5.09 -3.52 7.20
CA GLU A 61 -4.10 -4.27 6.43
C GLU A 61 -2.70 -3.63 6.39
N GLN A 62 -2.38 -2.76 7.35
CA GLN A 62 -1.02 -2.25 7.53
C GLN A 62 -0.08 -3.37 8.03
N SER A 63 1.18 -3.32 7.62
CA SER A 63 2.15 -4.29 8.12
C SER A 63 2.65 -3.91 9.53
N PRO A 64 2.97 -4.88 10.40
CA PRO A 64 3.55 -4.61 11.71
C PRO A 64 4.81 -3.74 11.65
N GLU A 65 5.64 -3.90 10.60
CA GLU A 65 6.81 -3.04 10.35
C GLU A 65 6.41 -1.61 9.98
N GLY A 66 5.36 -1.47 9.15
CA GLY A 66 4.80 -0.17 8.78
C GLY A 66 4.27 0.57 10.01
N ILE A 67 3.50 -0.12 10.85
CA ILE A 67 2.96 0.42 12.12
C ILE A 67 4.09 0.82 13.06
N SER A 68 5.08 -0.05 13.26
CA SER A 68 6.24 0.24 14.10
C SER A 68 7.01 1.48 13.62
N GLY A 69 7.26 1.57 12.32
CA GLY A 69 7.94 2.72 11.73
C GLY A 69 7.10 4.00 11.84
N ARG A 70 5.79 3.90 11.66
CA ARG A 70 4.84 5.00 11.83
C ARG A 70 4.89 5.56 13.26
N LEU A 71 4.78 4.69 14.26
CA LEU A 71 4.92 5.04 15.68
C LEU A 71 6.25 5.72 15.99
N LYS A 72 7.34 5.30 15.35
CA LYS A 72 8.66 5.85 15.61
C LYS A 72 8.89 7.23 14.99
N HIS A 73 8.36 7.46 13.78
CA HIS A 73 8.77 8.59 12.96
C HIS A 73 7.68 9.65 12.73
N VAL A 74 6.42 9.30 12.91
CA VAL A 74 5.29 10.17 12.52
C VAL A 74 4.36 10.46 13.68
N GLU A 75 3.91 9.42 14.38
CA GLU A 75 2.94 9.59 15.47
C GLU A 75 3.60 10.19 16.71
N LYS A 76 2.91 11.17 17.29
CA LYS A 76 3.30 11.81 18.55
C LYS A 76 2.24 11.52 19.61
N GLY A 77 2.69 11.18 20.81
CA GLY A 77 1.77 10.91 21.93
C GLY A 77 1.25 9.49 22.03
N ILE A 78 1.73 8.56 21.16
CA ILE A 78 1.49 7.12 21.27
C ILE A 78 2.84 6.44 21.55
N GLU A 79 2.84 5.51 22.51
CA GLU A 79 4.02 4.74 22.88
C GLU A 79 4.58 3.93 21.70
N TYR A 80 5.90 3.89 21.58
CA TYR A 80 6.57 3.13 20.53
C TYR A 80 6.49 1.61 20.78
N ALA A 81 6.15 0.85 19.74
CA ALA A 81 6.30 -0.61 19.73
C ALA A 81 7.08 -1.07 18.49
N SER A 82 8.04 -1.97 18.69
CA SER A 82 8.76 -2.59 17.58
C SER A 82 7.86 -3.56 16.81
N GLY A 83 8.14 -3.81 15.53
CA GLY A 83 7.42 -4.80 14.74
C GLY A 83 7.38 -6.18 15.42
N LYS A 84 8.48 -6.58 16.07
CA LYS A 84 8.56 -7.82 16.86
C LYS A 84 7.57 -7.83 18.05
N ALA A 85 7.40 -6.70 18.73
CA ALA A 85 6.44 -6.57 19.83
C ALA A 85 5.00 -6.65 19.31
N ILE A 86 4.71 -6.06 18.14
CA ILE A 86 3.41 -6.13 17.49
C ILE A 86 3.10 -7.58 17.06
N TYR A 87 4.04 -8.31 16.45
CA TYR A 87 3.85 -9.73 16.15
C TYR A 87 3.62 -10.59 17.40
N LYS A 88 4.37 -10.32 18.47
CA LYS A 88 4.13 -10.99 19.76
C LYS A 88 2.71 -10.75 20.28
N PHE A 89 2.23 -9.52 20.18
CA PHE A 89 0.85 -9.19 20.57
C PHE A 89 -0.17 -9.94 19.72
N ILE A 90 -0.01 -9.95 18.38
CA ILE A 90 -0.92 -10.66 17.47
C ILE A 90 -0.95 -12.16 17.74
N ALA A 91 0.19 -12.77 18.05
CA ALA A 91 0.27 -14.19 18.39
C ALA A 91 -0.28 -14.52 19.78
N SER A 92 -0.57 -13.54 20.63
CA SER A 92 -1.10 -13.72 21.97
C SER A 92 -2.62 -13.89 21.97
N PRO A 93 -3.23 -14.39 23.06
CA PRO A 93 -4.67 -14.45 23.20
C PRO A 93 -5.38 -13.10 23.02
N HIS A 94 -4.67 -11.99 23.32
CA HIS A 94 -5.21 -10.63 23.24
C HIS A 94 -5.27 -10.09 21.80
N GLY A 95 -4.41 -10.56 20.90
CA GLY A 95 -4.30 -10.07 19.53
C GLY A 95 -4.68 -11.09 18.44
N ARG A 96 -4.88 -12.38 18.80
CA ARG A 96 -5.11 -13.45 17.80
C ARG A 96 -6.27 -13.20 16.86
N GLN A 97 -7.31 -12.51 17.31
CA GLN A 97 -8.49 -12.18 16.49
C GLN A 97 -8.16 -11.30 15.27
N ILE A 98 -7.05 -10.52 15.30
CA ILE A 98 -6.63 -9.68 14.19
C ILE A 98 -5.61 -10.34 13.27
N GLU A 99 -5.11 -11.56 13.58
CA GLU A 99 -4.12 -12.28 12.78
C GLU A 99 -4.56 -12.48 11.32
N LYS A 100 -5.86 -12.72 11.11
CA LYS A 100 -6.47 -12.89 9.77
C LYS A 100 -6.30 -11.67 8.85
N HIS A 101 -6.04 -10.49 9.40
CA HIS A 101 -5.81 -9.27 8.64
C HIS A 101 -4.32 -9.04 8.28
N LEU A 102 -3.42 -9.87 8.80
CA LEU A 102 -2.03 -9.81 8.41
C LEU A 102 -1.88 -10.06 6.91
N TYR A 103 -0.88 -9.40 6.33
CA TYR A 103 -0.48 -9.62 4.94
C TYR A 103 -0.09 -11.09 4.78
N SER A 104 -1.04 -11.91 4.38
CA SER A 104 -0.88 -13.35 4.26
C SER A 104 0.34 -13.70 3.40
N ASN A 105 1.09 -14.69 3.86
CA ASN A 105 2.16 -15.38 3.18
C ASN A 105 1.64 -16.27 2.03
N ALA A 106 0.93 -15.68 1.07
CA ALA A 106 0.55 -16.41 -0.13
C ALA A 106 1.81 -16.88 -0.84
N VAL A 107 2.09 -18.16 -0.74
CA VAL A 107 3.22 -18.83 -1.38
C VAL A 107 3.18 -18.53 -2.87
N LYS A 108 4.18 -17.80 -3.37
CA LYS A 108 4.31 -17.44 -4.78
C LYS A 108 4.73 -18.65 -5.57
N LYS A 109 3.81 -19.28 -6.31
CA LYS A 109 4.20 -20.18 -7.39
C LYS A 109 4.81 -19.34 -8.52
N LYS A 110 6.08 -19.59 -8.85
CA LYS A 110 6.72 -19.04 -10.06
C LYS A 110 6.01 -19.60 -11.28
N THR A 111 5.27 -18.77 -11.99
CA THR A 111 4.71 -19.12 -13.29
C THR A 111 5.65 -18.60 -14.37
N GLY A 112 6.07 -19.46 -15.30
CA GLY A 112 6.85 -19.06 -16.47
C GLY A 112 6.11 -18.01 -17.29
N ARG A 113 6.82 -16.99 -17.76
CA ARG A 113 6.26 -15.95 -18.64
C ARG A 113 6.26 -16.45 -20.08
N LYS A 114 5.12 -16.37 -20.77
CA LYS A 114 5.08 -16.39 -22.24
C LYS A 114 5.50 -15.01 -22.76
N ARG A 115 6.37 -14.99 -23.77
CA ARG A 115 6.77 -13.77 -24.46
C ARG A 115 5.61 -13.29 -25.34
N GLY A 116 5.18 -12.04 -25.20
CA GLY A 116 4.23 -11.39 -26.09
C GLY A 116 4.95 -10.79 -27.30
N THR A 117 4.24 -10.68 -28.40
CA THR A 117 4.65 -9.94 -29.62
C THR A 117 4.59 -8.44 -29.34
N THR A 118 5.62 -7.72 -29.71
CA THR A 118 5.71 -6.26 -29.61
C THR A 118 5.15 -5.64 -30.89
N THR A 119 4.09 -4.86 -30.79
CA THR A 119 3.62 -3.98 -31.88
C THR A 119 4.46 -2.69 -31.85
N GLY A 120 4.93 -2.26 -33.04
CA GLY A 120 5.66 -0.99 -33.17
C GLY A 120 4.72 0.20 -32.99
N ILE A 121 5.10 1.15 -32.14
CA ILE A 121 4.53 2.49 -32.06
C ILE A 121 5.59 3.42 -32.63
N ASP A 122 5.26 4.29 -33.60
CA ASP A 122 6.20 5.20 -34.23
C ASP A 122 6.37 6.48 -33.40
N GLY A 123 7.48 7.21 -33.59
CA GLY A 123 7.72 8.52 -32.95
C GLY A 123 7.99 8.50 -31.42
N ARG A 124 8.35 7.34 -30.84
CA ARG A 124 8.56 7.19 -29.38
C ARG A 124 9.85 7.85 -28.91
N THR A 125 9.75 8.60 -27.83
CA THR A 125 10.90 9.00 -27.01
C THR A 125 11.17 7.93 -25.96
N PHE A 126 12.35 7.32 -25.97
CA PHE A 126 12.66 6.24 -25.03
C PHE A 126 13.12 6.76 -23.67
N ILE A 127 13.00 5.89 -22.67
CA ILE A 127 13.33 6.20 -21.27
C ILE A 127 14.78 6.65 -21.07
N ASP A 128 15.70 6.30 -21.97
CA ASP A 128 17.11 6.73 -21.92
C ASP A 128 17.27 8.25 -22.06
N GLU A 129 16.36 8.89 -22.79
CA GLU A 129 16.32 10.34 -22.95
C GLU A 129 15.75 11.06 -21.71
N ARG A 130 15.17 10.30 -20.78
CA ARG A 130 14.57 10.85 -19.57
C ARG A 130 15.66 11.39 -18.64
N PRO A 131 15.54 12.64 -18.17
CA PRO A 131 16.54 13.23 -17.28
C PRO A 131 16.81 12.37 -16.04
N LYS A 132 18.08 12.16 -15.69
CA LYS A 132 18.50 11.34 -14.52
C LYS A 132 17.91 11.81 -13.20
N LYS A 133 17.54 13.09 -13.06
CA LYS A 133 16.84 13.62 -11.88
C LYS A 133 15.50 12.94 -11.61
N VAL A 134 14.82 12.49 -12.66
CA VAL A 134 13.53 11.77 -12.57
C VAL A 134 13.71 10.40 -11.90
N GLU A 135 14.83 9.72 -12.15
CA GLU A 135 15.12 8.43 -11.52
C GLU A 135 15.33 8.54 -10.02
N LYS A 136 15.92 9.63 -9.54
CA LYS A 136 16.13 9.90 -8.12
C LYS A 136 14.82 10.14 -7.36
N ARG A 137 13.68 10.32 -8.06
CA ARG A 137 12.33 10.53 -7.49
C ARG A 137 12.26 11.70 -6.49
N LEU A 138 13.06 12.73 -6.74
CA LEU A 138 13.13 13.93 -5.89
C LEU A 138 12.14 15.01 -6.34
N GLU A 139 11.75 14.98 -7.60
CA GLU A 139 10.85 15.93 -8.20
C GLU A 139 9.41 15.36 -8.28
N PHE A 140 8.41 16.18 -7.99
CA PHE A 140 7.00 15.84 -8.09
C PHE A 140 6.46 16.12 -9.50
N GLY A 141 5.46 15.33 -9.93
CA GLY A 141 4.82 15.48 -11.23
C GLY A 141 5.30 14.48 -12.29
N HIS A 142 6.10 13.50 -11.92
CA HIS A 142 6.52 12.42 -12.81
C HIS A 142 5.69 11.16 -12.57
N PHE A 143 5.01 10.66 -13.61
CA PHE A 143 4.10 9.54 -13.53
C PHE A 143 4.63 8.30 -14.25
N GLU A 144 4.23 7.12 -13.78
CA GLU A 144 4.34 5.85 -14.48
C GLU A 144 2.94 5.29 -14.73
N GLY A 145 2.65 4.85 -15.95
CA GLY A 145 1.38 4.24 -16.34
C GLY A 145 1.53 2.80 -16.78
N ASP A 146 0.50 2.00 -16.49
CA ASP A 146 0.41 0.58 -16.88
C ASP A 146 -1.04 0.13 -16.88
N PHE A 147 -1.33 -0.98 -17.60
CA PHE A 147 -2.64 -1.61 -17.54
C PHE A 147 -2.62 -2.93 -16.77
N ILE A 148 -3.68 -3.15 -16.04
CA ILE A 148 -4.04 -4.45 -15.51
C ILE A 148 -5.20 -4.98 -16.35
N GLU A 149 -4.96 -6.02 -17.13
CA GLU A 149 -5.97 -6.63 -18.00
C GLU A 149 -6.80 -7.69 -17.27
N SER A 150 -8.04 -7.83 -17.72
CA SER A 150 -8.91 -8.95 -17.39
C SER A 150 -8.30 -10.29 -17.79
N GLY A 151 -8.85 -11.39 -17.28
CA GLY A 151 -8.55 -12.73 -17.78
C GLY A 151 -8.95 -12.90 -19.24
N LYS A 152 -8.58 -14.04 -19.84
CA LYS A 152 -8.77 -14.32 -21.26
C LYS A 152 -10.23 -14.12 -21.75
N ASP A 153 -11.19 -14.46 -20.90
CA ASP A 153 -12.62 -14.37 -21.19
C ASP A 153 -13.31 -13.19 -20.47
N GLY A 154 -12.52 -12.33 -19.79
CA GLY A 154 -13.03 -11.17 -19.07
C GLY A 154 -12.95 -9.89 -19.89
N LYS A 155 -13.78 -8.90 -19.51
CA LYS A 155 -13.88 -7.61 -20.17
C LYS A 155 -13.22 -6.48 -19.37
N GLY A 156 -12.80 -5.45 -20.08
CA GLY A 156 -12.26 -4.24 -19.52
C GLY A 156 -10.81 -4.33 -19.03
N SER A 157 -10.28 -3.19 -18.68
CA SER A 157 -8.93 -3.00 -18.19
C SER A 157 -8.92 -1.98 -17.07
N LEU A 158 -7.93 -2.06 -16.19
CA LEU A 158 -7.72 -1.07 -15.13
C LEU A 158 -6.45 -0.28 -15.47
N LEU A 159 -6.61 1.00 -15.78
CA LEU A 159 -5.48 1.94 -15.90
C LEU A 159 -4.95 2.22 -14.50
N VAL A 160 -3.65 2.10 -14.34
CA VAL A 160 -2.91 2.37 -13.11
C VAL A 160 -1.90 3.45 -13.41
N LEU A 161 -2.10 4.65 -12.89
CA LEU A 161 -1.10 5.71 -12.90
C LEU A 161 -0.51 5.86 -11.51
N VAL A 162 0.79 6.07 -11.42
CA VAL A 162 1.46 6.25 -10.12
C VAL A 162 2.40 7.44 -10.18
N GLU A 163 2.20 8.41 -9.30
CA GLU A 163 3.17 9.49 -9.12
C GLU A 163 4.43 8.95 -8.43
N ARG A 164 5.60 9.21 -9.03
CA ARG A 164 6.86 8.51 -8.69
C ARG A 164 7.46 8.91 -7.35
N LYS A 165 7.36 10.17 -6.94
CA LYS A 165 7.92 10.70 -5.69
C LYS A 165 7.08 10.27 -4.49
N THR A 166 5.78 10.46 -4.57
CA THR A 166 4.82 10.23 -3.48
C THR A 166 4.25 8.82 -3.46
N ARG A 167 4.45 8.05 -4.53
CA ARG A 167 3.86 6.72 -4.70
C ARG A 167 2.33 6.73 -4.77
N TYR A 168 1.74 7.90 -5.02
CA TYR A 168 0.30 8.06 -5.06
C TYR A 168 -0.29 7.39 -6.29
N PRO A 169 -1.21 6.43 -6.13
CA PRO A 169 -1.83 5.75 -7.26
C PRO A 169 -3.14 6.41 -7.66
N PHE A 170 -3.45 6.31 -8.94
CA PHE A 170 -4.76 6.52 -9.53
C PHE A 170 -5.18 5.23 -10.20
N LEU A 171 -6.39 4.76 -9.93
CA LEU A 171 -6.98 3.56 -10.51
C LEU A 171 -8.26 3.91 -11.24
N MET A 172 -8.35 3.55 -12.52
CA MET A 172 -9.56 3.79 -13.29
C MET A 172 -9.88 2.58 -14.18
N TYR A 173 -11.09 2.08 -14.04
CA TYR A 173 -11.63 1.03 -14.89
C TYR A 173 -12.07 1.60 -16.23
N LEU A 174 -11.72 0.91 -17.33
CA LEU A 174 -12.12 1.18 -18.68
C LEU A 174 -12.74 -0.09 -19.31
N GLU A 175 -13.90 0.09 -19.91
CA GLU A 175 -14.50 -0.93 -20.76
C GLU A 175 -13.84 -0.94 -22.14
N ASP A 176 -13.57 0.25 -22.67
CA ASP A 176 -12.93 0.48 -23.96
C ASP A 176 -11.56 1.18 -23.78
N ARG A 177 -10.54 0.56 -24.35
CA ARG A 177 -9.15 1.03 -24.36
C ARG A 177 -8.79 1.77 -25.66
N SER A 178 -9.75 2.39 -26.34
CA SER A 178 -9.42 3.24 -27.47
C SER A 178 -8.46 4.36 -27.03
N ASN A 179 -7.55 4.74 -27.92
CA ASN A 179 -6.53 5.74 -27.63
C ASN A 179 -7.13 7.06 -27.15
N VAL A 180 -8.27 7.47 -27.72
CA VAL A 180 -8.99 8.68 -27.34
C VAL A 180 -9.50 8.60 -25.89
N ASN A 181 -10.14 7.47 -25.53
CA ASN A 181 -10.65 7.27 -24.17
C ASN A 181 -9.52 7.24 -23.14
N VAL A 182 -8.40 6.62 -23.48
CA VAL A 182 -7.22 6.55 -22.61
C VAL A 182 -6.61 7.95 -22.41
N ASN A 183 -6.44 8.73 -23.48
CA ASN A 183 -5.90 10.09 -23.41
C ASN A 183 -6.78 11.01 -22.58
N ASN A 184 -8.09 11.04 -22.85
CA ASN A 184 -9.05 11.85 -22.09
C ASN A 184 -9.08 11.46 -20.60
N LEU A 185 -8.90 10.17 -20.30
CA LEU A 185 -8.89 9.72 -18.92
C LEU A 185 -7.59 10.12 -18.20
N ILE A 186 -6.45 10.01 -18.84
CA ILE A 186 -5.16 10.43 -18.28
C ILE A 186 -5.20 11.94 -18.03
N GLU A 187 -5.64 12.73 -19.00
CA GLU A 187 -5.83 14.17 -18.84
C GLU A 187 -6.67 14.48 -17.58
N LYS A 188 -7.87 13.92 -17.50
CA LYS A 188 -8.77 14.12 -16.37
C LYS A 188 -8.16 13.78 -15.01
N LEU A 189 -7.26 12.79 -14.96
CA LEU A 189 -6.64 12.35 -13.71
C LEU A 189 -5.48 13.23 -13.25
N ILE A 190 -4.71 13.81 -14.18
CA ILE A 190 -3.44 14.46 -13.84
C ILE A 190 -3.29 15.92 -14.34
N ALA A 191 -4.23 16.47 -15.13
CA ALA A 191 -4.11 17.83 -15.65
C ALA A 191 -3.94 18.87 -14.52
N ASP A 192 -4.75 18.79 -13.48
CA ASP A 192 -4.71 19.72 -12.34
C ASP A 192 -3.42 19.59 -11.48
N ILE A 193 -2.59 18.59 -11.77
CA ILE A 193 -1.38 18.28 -11.00
C ILE A 193 -0.14 18.93 -11.63
N ASN A 194 -0.25 19.49 -12.82
CA ASN A 194 0.86 20.00 -13.61
C ASN A 194 1.95 18.92 -13.81
N PRO A 195 1.65 17.87 -14.59
CA PRO A 195 2.56 16.76 -14.83
C PRO A 195 3.83 17.26 -15.57
N LYS A 196 4.95 16.62 -15.29
CA LYS A 196 6.25 16.94 -15.94
C LYS A 196 6.68 15.86 -16.92
N SER A 197 6.32 14.64 -16.65
CA SER A 197 6.48 13.53 -17.58
C SER A 197 5.58 12.35 -17.23
N LEU A 198 5.30 11.56 -18.25
CA LEU A 198 4.58 10.30 -18.12
C LEU A 198 5.43 9.19 -18.76
N THR A 199 5.66 8.10 -18.05
CA THR A 199 6.39 6.92 -18.57
C THR A 199 5.43 5.77 -18.76
N LEU A 200 5.35 5.25 -19.98
CA LEU A 200 4.41 4.21 -20.41
C LEU A 200 5.15 2.96 -20.93
N ASP A 201 4.42 1.85 -21.07
CA ASP A 201 4.93 0.72 -21.84
C ASP A 201 4.53 0.83 -23.31
N ASN A 202 4.95 -0.19 -24.11
CA ASN A 202 4.68 -0.23 -25.53
C ASN A 202 3.30 -0.84 -25.83
N ASP A 203 2.28 -0.52 -25.02
CA ASP A 203 0.91 -0.96 -25.31
C ASP A 203 0.28 -0.09 -26.40
N ILE A 204 -0.42 -0.73 -27.34
CA ILE A 204 -1.04 -0.06 -28.50
C ILE A 204 -2.07 1.02 -28.10
N SER A 205 -2.63 0.93 -26.90
CA SER A 205 -3.55 1.94 -26.35
C SER A 205 -2.88 3.30 -26.14
N PHE A 206 -1.55 3.38 -26.23
CA PHE A 206 -0.78 4.61 -26.13
C PHE A 206 -0.23 5.09 -27.49
N GLN A 207 -0.79 4.59 -28.60
CA GLN A 207 -0.32 4.96 -29.95
C GLN A 207 -0.45 6.46 -30.24
N ARG A 208 -1.47 7.14 -29.68
CA ARG A 208 -1.67 8.59 -29.82
C ARG A 208 -0.96 9.37 -28.68
N HIS A 209 0.27 8.99 -28.36
CA HIS A 209 1.06 9.58 -27.28
C HIS A 209 1.50 11.02 -27.55
N GLU A 210 1.67 11.42 -28.83
CA GLU A 210 2.01 12.79 -29.20
C GLU A 210 0.88 13.73 -28.81
N GLU A 211 -0.37 13.38 -29.16
CA GLU A 211 -1.55 14.14 -28.73
C GLU A 211 -1.67 14.18 -27.20
N LEU A 212 -1.40 13.05 -26.52
CA LEU A 212 -1.40 12.99 -25.07
C LEU A 212 -0.36 13.94 -24.49
N SER A 213 0.84 13.98 -25.06
CA SER A 213 1.93 14.87 -24.64
C SER A 213 1.53 16.35 -24.74
N GLU A 214 0.85 16.73 -25.84
CA GLU A 214 0.30 18.07 -26.03
C GLU A 214 -0.80 18.40 -25.00
N ILE A 215 -1.77 17.48 -24.83
CA ILE A 215 -2.91 17.67 -23.92
C ILE A 215 -2.46 17.88 -22.46
N ILE A 216 -1.49 17.11 -21.99
CA ILE A 216 -1.01 17.19 -20.60
C ILE A 216 0.17 18.16 -20.43
N ASP A 217 0.66 18.80 -21.46
CA ASP A 217 1.87 19.63 -21.48
C ASP A 217 3.07 18.95 -20.79
N ALA A 218 3.32 17.68 -21.13
CA ALA A 218 4.36 16.90 -20.50
C ALA A 218 4.94 15.84 -21.46
N THR A 219 6.25 15.59 -21.34
CA THR A 219 6.93 14.59 -22.18
C THR A 219 6.47 13.17 -21.83
N VAL A 220 6.09 12.41 -22.86
CA VAL A 220 5.76 10.97 -22.73
C VAL A 220 6.98 10.14 -23.11
N TYR A 221 7.45 9.31 -22.18
CA TYR A 221 8.56 8.38 -22.38
C TYR A 221 8.07 6.95 -22.47
N PHE A 222 8.73 6.13 -23.26
CA PHE A 222 8.45 4.71 -23.41
C PHE A 222 9.57 3.84 -22.85
N CYS A 223 9.19 2.78 -22.15
CA CYS A 223 10.13 1.75 -21.73
C CYS A 223 10.61 0.92 -22.94
N HIS A 224 11.82 0.37 -22.82
CA HIS A 224 12.25 -0.60 -23.83
C HIS A 224 11.40 -1.86 -23.81
N PRO A 225 11.17 -2.48 -24.98
CA PRO A 225 10.52 -3.77 -25.03
C PRO A 225 11.21 -4.79 -24.12
N GLN A 226 10.43 -5.55 -23.36
CA GLN A 226 10.93 -6.59 -22.45
C GLN A 226 11.83 -6.11 -21.29
N SER A 227 11.84 -4.82 -20.95
CA SER A 227 12.61 -4.23 -19.84
C SER A 227 11.75 -3.90 -18.62
N PRO A 228 11.27 -4.92 -17.86
CA PRO A 228 10.32 -4.71 -16.75
C PRO A 228 10.88 -3.87 -15.61
N ASN A 229 12.21 -3.81 -15.45
CA ASN A 229 12.85 -3.06 -14.37
C ASN A 229 12.68 -1.53 -14.50
N GLU A 230 12.39 -1.04 -15.69
CA GLU A 230 12.27 0.40 -15.99
C GLU A 230 11.01 1.03 -15.39
N LYS A 231 9.93 0.24 -15.15
CA LYS A 231 8.68 0.65 -14.50
C LYS A 231 8.50 0.13 -13.08
N GLY A 232 9.56 0.12 -12.29
CA GLY A 232 9.55 -0.49 -10.95
C GLY A 232 8.50 0.09 -9.98
N THR A 233 8.07 1.35 -10.17
CA THR A 233 7.07 1.97 -9.28
C THR A 233 5.68 1.41 -9.52
N VAL A 234 5.21 1.46 -10.78
CA VAL A 234 3.88 0.94 -11.13
C VAL A 234 3.82 -0.58 -11.01
N GLU A 235 4.90 -1.32 -11.32
CA GLU A 235 4.93 -2.77 -11.08
C GLU A 235 4.71 -3.15 -9.62
N ASN A 236 5.31 -2.42 -8.69
CA ASN A 236 5.09 -2.65 -7.27
C ASN A 236 3.65 -2.33 -6.86
N ARG A 237 3.02 -1.34 -7.47
CA ARG A 237 1.60 -1.04 -7.27
C ARG A 237 0.72 -2.13 -7.85
N ASN A 238 1.00 -2.61 -9.06
CA ASN A 238 0.29 -3.73 -9.67
C ASN A 238 0.36 -4.99 -8.81
N LYS A 239 1.52 -5.28 -8.19
CA LYS A 239 1.64 -6.37 -7.21
C LYS A 239 0.74 -6.19 -5.99
N ALA A 240 0.59 -4.95 -5.50
CA ALA A 240 -0.30 -4.65 -4.39
C ALA A 240 -1.78 -4.73 -4.78
N ILE A 241 -2.15 -4.21 -5.98
CA ILE A 241 -3.52 -4.30 -6.53
C ILE A 241 -3.93 -5.76 -6.71
N ARG A 242 -3.00 -6.63 -7.13
CA ARG A 242 -3.27 -8.07 -7.34
C ARG A 242 -3.61 -8.86 -6.06
N ARG A 243 -3.60 -8.25 -4.90
CA ARG A 243 -4.16 -8.82 -3.66
C ARG A 243 -5.69 -8.75 -3.65
N TYR A 244 -6.22 -7.68 -4.22
CA TYR A 244 -7.66 -7.39 -4.29
C TYR A 244 -8.25 -7.91 -5.60
N VAL A 245 -7.52 -7.73 -6.69
CA VAL A 245 -7.90 -8.13 -8.04
C VAL A 245 -6.98 -9.27 -8.50
N LYS A 246 -7.41 -10.51 -8.32
CA LYS A 246 -6.61 -11.70 -8.65
C LYS A 246 -6.33 -11.75 -10.17
N LYS A 247 -5.20 -12.37 -10.54
CA LYS A 247 -4.93 -12.64 -11.97
C LYS A 247 -6.04 -13.48 -12.57
N LYS A 248 -6.39 -13.20 -13.82
CA LYS A 248 -7.45 -13.87 -14.57
C LYS A 248 -8.88 -13.56 -14.08
N SER A 249 -9.08 -12.62 -13.15
CA SER A 249 -10.42 -12.12 -12.84
C SER A 249 -10.98 -11.35 -14.02
N ASP A 250 -12.28 -11.41 -14.21
CA ASP A 250 -13.01 -10.48 -15.06
C ASP A 250 -13.17 -9.15 -14.34
N LEU A 251 -12.57 -8.08 -14.89
CA LEU A 251 -12.59 -6.77 -14.25
C LEU A 251 -13.98 -6.11 -14.31
N SER A 252 -14.81 -6.49 -15.29
CA SER A 252 -16.18 -5.99 -15.39
C SER A 252 -17.09 -6.48 -14.28
N SER A 253 -16.71 -7.54 -13.57
CA SER A 253 -17.46 -8.06 -12.41
C SER A 253 -17.29 -7.23 -11.13
N PHE A 254 -16.33 -6.30 -11.10
CA PHE A 254 -16.10 -5.41 -9.97
C PHE A 254 -16.78 -4.06 -10.18
N SER A 255 -17.39 -3.52 -9.13
CA SER A 255 -17.97 -2.17 -9.20
C SER A 255 -16.91 -1.08 -9.19
N LYS A 256 -17.27 0.13 -9.64
CA LYS A 256 -16.39 1.32 -9.59
C LYS A 256 -16.00 1.65 -8.15
N GLU A 257 -16.92 1.46 -7.20
CA GLU A 257 -16.70 1.65 -5.76
C GLU A 257 -15.66 0.68 -5.21
N TYR A 258 -15.64 -0.55 -5.72
CA TYR A 258 -14.60 -1.54 -5.36
C TYR A 258 -13.21 -1.06 -5.75
N PHE A 259 -13.02 -0.59 -6.99
CA PHE A 259 -11.73 -0.05 -7.43
C PHE A 259 -11.34 1.19 -6.62
N LYS A 260 -12.29 2.06 -6.27
CA LYS A 260 -12.05 3.22 -5.40
C LYS A 260 -11.64 2.80 -3.99
N MET A 261 -12.24 1.76 -3.44
CA MET A 261 -11.83 1.16 -2.17
C MET A 261 -10.39 0.64 -2.24
N VAL A 262 -10.04 -0.09 -3.30
CA VAL A 262 -8.66 -0.59 -3.52
C VAL A 262 -7.68 0.58 -3.62
N GLU A 263 -8.01 1.61 -4.37
CA GLU A 263 -7.22 2.83 -4.50
C GLU A 263 -6.98 3.49 -3.14
N THR A 264 -8.02 3.65 -2.33
CA THR A 264 -7.93 4.20 -0.97
C THR A 264 -7.00 3.35 -0.09
N LYS A 265 -7.14 2.03 -0.10
CA LYS A 265 -6.22 1.12 0.62
C LYS A 265 -4.75 1.30 0.23
N LEU A 266 -4.48 1.60 -1.03
CA LEU A 266 -3.13 1.86 -1.51
C LEU A 266 -2.63 3.26 -1.14
N ARG A 267 -3.51 4.27 -1.11
CA ARG A 267 -3.22 5.65 -0.73
C ARG A 267 -2.89 5.80 0.75
N THR A 268 -3.56 5.03 1.60
CA THR A 268 -3.41 5.10 3.07
C THR A 268 -2.34 4.17 3.63
N ARG A 269 -1.63 3.41 2.79
CA ARG A 269 -0.63 2.45 3.24
C ARG A 269 0.65 3.13 3.74
N PHE A 270 1.14 2.74 4.93
CA PHE A 270 2.43 3.21 5.45
C PHE A 270 3.60 2.67 4.63
N MET A 271 4.48 3.55 4.18
CA MET A 271 5.57 3.18 3.29
C MET A 271 6.93 3.59 3.83
N THR A 272 7.84 2.64 3.95
CA THR A 272 9.24 2.89 4.37
C THR A 272 9.93 3.93 3.50
N CYS A 273 9.74 3.86 2.17
CA CYS A 273 10.34 4.80 1.23
C CYS A 273 9.79 6.25 1.36
N LEU A 274 8.67 6.44 2.06
CA LEU A 274 8.09 7.74 2.41
C LEU A 274 8.31 8.09 3.88
N LYS A 275 9.28 7.48 4.54
CA LYS A 275 9.54 7.63 5.98
C LYS A 275 8.29 7.30 6.82
N PHE A 276 7.61 6.22 6.46
CA PHE A 276 6.38 5.71 7.07
C PHE A 276 5.16 6.63 6.98
N ARG A 277 5.23 7.65 6.13
CA ARG A 277 4.05 8.41 5.71
C ARG A 277 3.25 7.61 4.69
N THR A 278 1.98 7.98 4.52
CA THR A 278 1.15 7.42 3.46
C THR A 278 1.42 8.14 2.12
N PRO A 279 1.13 7.51 0.97
CA PRO A 279 1.12 8.18 -0.33
C PRO A 279 0.26 9.44 -0.34
N GLU A 280 -0.92 9.39 0.28
CA GLU A 280 -1.85 10.51 0.36
C GLU A 280 -1.27 11.70 1.13
N GLU A 281 -0.66 11.47 2.30
CA GLU A 281 0.02 12.52 3.07
C GLU A 281 1.18 13.15 2.28
N ALA A 282 1.96 12.31 1.59
CA ALA A 282 3.07 12.78 0.79
C ALA A 282 2.57 13.61 -0.41
N PHE A 283 1.54 13.13 -1.12
CA PHE A 283 0.94 13.78 -2.27
C PHE A 283 0.33 15.14 -1.89
N ASN A 284 -0.49 15.19 -0.85
CA ASN A 284 -1.10 16.41 -0.36
C ASN A 284 -0.06 17.46 0.07
N THR A 285 1.08 17.01 0.58
CA THR A 285 2.20 17.90 0.92
C THR A 285 2.79 18.55 -0.33
N GLU A 286 2.99 17.80 -1.41
CA GLU A 286 3.54 18.31 -2.67
C GLU A 286 2.53 19.23 -3.40
N ILE A 287 1.26 18.88 -3.42
CA ILE A 287 0.19 19.74 -3.98
C ILE A 287 0.14 21.10 -3.25
N ARG A 288 0.22 21.09 -1.92
CA ARG A 288 0.28 22.35 -1.15
C ARG A 288 1.50 23.20 -1.50
N LYS A 289 2.66 22.57 -1.73
CA LYS A 289 3.87 23.29 -2.15
C LYS A 289 3.70 23.92 -3.53
N GLN A 290 3.14 23.20 -4.49
CA GLN A 290 2.86 23.73 -5.83
C GLN A 290 1.96 24.96 -5.75
N LYS A 291 0.83 24.86 -5.06
CA LYS A 291 -0.12 25.98 -4.88
C LYS A 291 0.55 27.20 -4.26
N ASN A 292 1.35 27.01 -3.21
CA ASN A 292 2.08 28.10 -2.56
C ASN A 292 3.12 28.76 -3.48
N THR A 293 3.77 27.98 -4.36
CA THR A 293 4.74 28.51 -5.33
C THR A 293 4.05 29.35 -6.40
N LEU A 294 2.91 28.88 -6.93
CA LEU A 294 2.11 29.62 -7.88
C LEU A 294 1.61 30.96 -7.31
N THR A 295 1.06 30.93 -6.09
CA THR A 295 0.60 32.15 -5.40
C THR A 295 1.72 33.16 -5.20
N ARG A 296 2.92 32.71 -4.80
CA ARG A 296 4.10 33.58 -4.64
C ARG A 296 4.58 34.14 -5.97
N GLY A 297 4.53 33.35 -7.04
CA GLY A 297 4.85 33.82 -8.41
C GLY A 297 3.94 34.98 -8.84
N ILE A 298 2.64 34.79 -8.75
CA ILE A 298 1.63 35.80 -9.10
C ILE A 298 1.80 37.08 -8.26
N LEU A 299 2.06 36.96 -6.96
CA LEU A 299 2.30 38.12 -6.10
C LEU A 299 3.57 38.88 -6.49
N LYS A 300 4.64 38.15 -6.87
CA LYS A 300 5.89 38.76 -7.30
C LYS A 300 5.75 39.50 -8.64
N GLU A 301 5.02 38.92 -9.59
CA GLU A 301 4.71 39.59 -10.87
C GLU A 301 3.90 40.87 -10.67
N ARG A 302 2.88 40.85 -9.81
CA ARG A 302 2.06 42.03 -9.47
C ARG A 302 2.88 43.14 -8.79
N LEU A 303 3.92 42.80 -8.02
CA LEU A 303 4.81 43.77 -7.39
C LEU A 303 5.85 44.36 -8.35
N LEU A 304 6.12 43.70 -9.47
CA LEU A 304 7.06 44.18 -10.50
C LEU A 304 6.35 45.02 -11.59
N THR A 305 5.02 44.99 -11.65
CA THR A 305 4.18 45.71 -12.63
C THR A 305 3.53 46.99 -12.04
N ASN A 306 3.78 47.27 -10.76
CA ASN A 306 3.47 48.53 -10.09
C ASN A 306 4.77 49.29 -9.78
#